data_fbd4595d7b64f09f3361883e091389f0
#
_entry.id   fbd4595d7b64f09f3361883e091389f0
#
_cell.length_a   1.000
_cell.length_b   1.000
_cell.length_c   1.000
_cell.angle_alpha   90.00
_cell.angle_beta   90.00
_cell.angle_gamma   90.00
#
_symmetry.space_group_name_H-M   'P 1'
#
loop_
_entity.id
_entity.type
_entity.pdbx_description
1 polymer ?
#
loop_
_entity_poly.entity_id
_entity_poly.type
_entity_poly.pdbx_seq_one_letter_code
_entity_poly.pdbx_strand_id
1 'polypeptide(L)'
;EGNIIGISANTNGQMENLYDYFGSKANALTQLAIQSWQMADQATNPADKARYEGAAKQYQAGADKLNKTRENFADKYLDCTQRGWGITPIIGIDYKTGRWNLAAHYEFTTKFNIENNTKRDDTGQFKDGVNTPNDLPGLLSIGAQYEVLDNLRLLAGYHYYFDKDARMANNKQRLLSSNTREYLAGVEWDVKPGITLSAGVQR
;
A
#
# COMPACT_ATOMS: atom_id res chain seq x y z
N GLU A 1 2.33 13.22 -8.13
CA GLU A 1 3.57 13.14 -8.91
C GLU A 1 4.61 12.38 -8.10
N GLY A 2 5.22 11.37 -8.65
CA GLY A 2 6.22 10.57 -7.95
C GLY A 2 7.01 9.67 -8.88
N ASN A 3 8.28 9.46 -8.51
CA ASN A 3 9.15 8.48 -9.13
C ASN A 3 9.16 7.21 -8.27
N ILE A 4 8.90 6.06 -8.88
CA ILE A 4 9.16 4.78 -8.26
C ILE A 4 10.61 4.44 -8.59
N ILE A 5 11.50 4.73 -7.62
CA ILE A 5 12.93 4.46 -7.72
C ILE A 5 13.16 2.96 -7.50
N GLY A 6 14.07 2.39 -8.28
CA GLY A 6 14.37 0.98 -8.43
C GLY A 6 14.34 0.13 -7.16
N ILE A 7 13.88 -1.10 -7.32
CA ILE A 7 13.79 -2.09 -6.26
C ILE A 7 15.18 -2.68 -6.01
N SER A 8 15.63 -2.65 -4.74
CA SER A 8 16.86 -3.30 -4.31
C SER A 8 16.57 -4.60 -3.55
N ALA A 9 17.44 -5.57 -3.71
CA ALA A 9 17.39 -6.84 -2.98
C ALA A 9 18.77 -7.21 -2.43
N ASN A 10 18.78 -8.07 -1.42
CA ASN A 10 20.03 -8.61 -0.90
C ASN A 10 20.55 -9.69 -1.85
N THR A 11 21.68 -9.42 -2.51
CA THR A 11 22.40 -10.36 -3.38
C THR A 11 23.75 -10.65 -2.76
N ASN A 12 23.97 -11.86 -2.31
CA ASN A 12 25.23 -12.31 -1.68
C ASN A 12 25.69 -11.44 -0.51
N GLY A 13 24.75 -10.96 0.33
CA GLY A 13 25.05 -10.17 1.52
C GLY A 13 25.17 -8.65 1.30
N GLN A 14 24.93 -8.18 0.09
CA GLN A 14 24.90 -6.75 -0.25
C GLN A 14 23.55 -6.35 -0.82
N MET A 15 23.11 -5.13 -0.53
CA MET A 15 21.91 -4.56 -1.14
C MET A 15 22.29 -3.98 -2.50
N GLU A 16 21.76 -4.57 -3.57
CA GLU A 16 21.99 -4.13 -4.94
C GLU A 16 20.66 -3.73 -5.61
N ASN A 17 20.71 -2.72 -6.47
CA ASN A 17 19.58 -2.37 -7.32
C ASN A 17 19.36 -3.51 -8.32
N LEU A 18 18.13 -4.05 -8.39
CA LEU A 18 17.84 -5.20 -9.24
C LEU A 18 17.98 -4.90 -10.74
N TYR A 19 17.71 -3.67 -11.18
CA TYR A 19 17.93 -3.25 -12.54
C TYR A 19 19.41 -3.37 -12.93
N ASP A 20 20.31 -2.87 -12.06
CA ASP A 20 21.74 -2.95 -12.28
C ASP A 20 22.27 -4.38 -12.15
N TYR A 21 21.78 -5.14 -11.18
CA TYR A 21 22.13 -6.55 -10.98
C TYR A 21 21.83 -7.38 -12.21
N PHE A 22 20.60 -7.33 -12.73
CA PHE A 22 20.24 -8.08 -13.94
C PHE A 22 20.97 -7.57 -15.17
N GLY A 23 21.24 -6.26 -15.26
CA GLY A 23 22.04 -5.66 -16.31
C GLY A 23 23.48 -6.18 -16.33
N SER A 24 24.14 -6.23 -15.18
CA SER A 24 25.51 -6.75 -15.08
C SER A 24 25.59 -8.24 -15.46
N LYS A 25 24.62 -9.05 -15.04
CA LYS A 25 24.54 -10.47 -15.41
C LYS A 25 24.27 -10.68 -16.91
N ALA A 26 23.39 -9.85 -17.48
CA ALA A 26 23.13 -9.90 -18.93
C ALA A 26 24.39 -9.53 -19.73
N ASN A 27 25.11 -8.49 -19.32
CA ASN A 27 26.35 -8.09 -19.94
C ASN A 27 27.43 -9.19 -19.88
N ALA A 28 27.55 -9.89 -18.74
CA ALA A 28 28.48 -11.01 -18.61
C ALA A 28 28.16 -12.15 -19.60
N LEU A 29 26.87 -12.50 -19.75
CA LEU A 29 26.45 -13.50 -20.75
C LEU A 29 26.68 -13.03 -22.19
N THR A 30 26.46 -11.72 -22.44
CA THR A 30 26.76 -11.17 -23.78
C THR A 30 28.27 -11.27 -24.12
N GLN A 31 29.14 -11.01 -23.16
CA GLN A 31 30.58 -11.19 -23.37
C GLN A 31 30.95 -12.64 -23.66
N LEU A 32 30.36 -13.60 -22.94
CA LEU A 32 30.54 -15.04 -23.22
C LEU A 32 30.02 -15.43 -24.59
N ALA A 33 28.89 -14.86 -25.03
CA ALA A 33 28.37 -15.06 -26.38
C ALA A 33 29.35 -14.56 -27.44
N ILE A 34 29.91 -13.34 -27.29
CA ILE A 34 30.90 -12.75 -28.19
C ILE A 34 32.15 -13.62 -28.27
N GLN A 35 32.69 -14.05 -27.12
CA GLN A 35 33.87 -14.95 -27.09
C GLN A 35 33.59 -16.27 -27.79
N SER A 36 32.39 -16.85 -27.59
CA SER A 36 32.02 -18.10 -28.25
C SER A 36 31.89 -17.93 -29.75
N TRP A 37 31.35 -16.82 -30.25
CA TRP A 37 31.35 -16.49 -31.68
C TRP A 37 32.75 -16.35 -32.25
N GLN A 38 33.67 -15.69 -31.56
CA GLN A 38 35.06 -15.54 -31.96
C GLN A 38 35.77 -16.92 -32.07
N MET A 39 35.49 -17.82 -31.08
CA MET A 39 36.01 -19.20 -31.14
C MET A 39 35.44 -20.00 -32.32
N ALA A 40 34.15 -19.77 -32.60
CA ALA A 40 33.53 -20.42 -33.77
C ALA A 40 34.15 -19.98 -35.10
N ASP A 41 34.48 -18.69 -35.22
CA ASP A 41 35.13 -18.12 -36.42
C ASP A 41 36.55 -18.62 -36.59
N GLN A 42 37.27 -18.94 -35.53
CA GLN A 42 38.64 -19.45 -35.54
C GLN A 42 38.70 -20.96 -35.64
N ALA A 43 37.58 -21.67 -35.43
CA ALA A 43 37.53 -23.12 -35.45
C ALA A 43 37.70 -23.67 -36.90
N THR A 44 38.71 -24.51 -37.10
CA THR A 44 38.96 -25.21 -38.37
C THR A 44 38.15 -26.48 -38.48
N ASN A 45 37.75 -27.10 -37.37
CA ASN A 45 36.94 -28.30 -37.31
C ASN A 45 35.43 -27.94 -37.29
N PRO A 46 34.62 -28.47 -38.23
CA PRO A 46 33.17 -28.19 -38.27
C PRO A 46 32.40 -28.56 -37.00
N ALA A 47 32.83 -29.62 -36.29
CA ALA A 47 32.18 -30.04 -35.05
C ALA A 47 32.43 -29.02 -33.90
N ASP A 48 33.65 -28.48 -33.79
CA ASP A 48 33.99 -27.44 -32.80
C ASP A 48 33.29 -26.14 -33.15
N LYS A 49 33.23 -25.77 -34.42
CA LYS A 49 32.50 -24.60 -34.90
C LYS A 49 31.01 -24.67 -34.44
N ALA A 50 30.34 -25.79 -34.75
CA ALA A 50 28.94 -25.98 -34.37
C ALA A 50 28.71 -25.92 -32.85
N ARG A 51 29.66 -26.45 -32.05
CA ARG A 51 29.63 -26.41 -30.60
C ARG A 51 29.72 -24.97 -30.08
N TYR A 52 30.65 -24.19 -30.59
CA TYR A 52 30.81 -22.77 -30.16
C TYR A 52 29.66 -21.91 -30.65
N GLU A 53 29.13 -22.08 -31.81
CA GLU A 53 27.91 -21.42 -32.29
C GLU A 53 26.70 -21.76 -31.41
N GLY A 54 26.55 -23.01 -31.00
CA GLY A 54 25.52 -23.44 -30.08
C GLY A 54 25.61 -22.75 -28.70
N ALA A 55 26.84 -22.71 -28.16
CA ALA A 55 27.11 -22.03 -26.90
C ALA A 55 26.81 -20.51 -26.98
N ALA A 56 27.25 -19.85 -28.06
CA ALA A 56 27.01 -18.44 -28.29
C ALA A 56 25.50 -18.11 -28.33
N LYS A 57 24.72 -18.92 -29.05
CA LYS A 57 23.24 -18.76 -29.10
C LYS A 57 22.59 -18.93 -27.72
N GLN A 58 23.06 -19.91 -26.93
CA GLN A 58 22.54 -20.10 -25.56
C GLN A 58 22.86 -18.90 -24.63
N TYR A 59 24.08 -18.40 -24.67
CA TYR A 59 24.47 -17.23 -23.90
C TYR A 59 23.69 -15.99 -24.33
N GLN A 60 23.51 -15.78 -25.63
CA GLN A 60 22.70 -14.66 -26.14
C GLN A 60 21.26 -14.77 -25.68
N ALA A 61 20.62 -15.93 -25.78
CA ALA A 61 19.26 -16.14 -25.32
C ALA A 61 19.12 -15.90 -23.77
N GLY A 62 20.15 -16.32 -23.04
CA GLY A 62 20.24 -16.02 -21.59
C GLY A 62 20.32 -14.52 -21.29
N ALA A 63 21.17 -13.79 -22.02
CA ALA A 63 21.31 -12.34 -21.89
C ALA A 63 20.00 -11.61 -22.23
N ASP A 64 19.33 -12.00 -23.31
CA ASP A 64 18.05 -11.41 -23.74
C ASP A 64 16.96 -11.62 -22.68
N LYS A 65 16.91 -12.82 -22.08
CA LYS A 65 15.98 -13.12 -20.99
C LYS A 65 16.25 -12.26 -19.76
N LEU A 66 17.50 -12.06 -19.37
CA LEU A 66 17.88 -11.20 -18.26
C LEU A 66 17.57 -9.72 -18.54
N ASN A 67 17.84 -9.23 -19.74
CA ASN A 67 17.48 -7.88 -20.14
C ASN A 67 15.97 -7.65 -20.09
N LYS A 68 15.18 -8.61 -20.57
CA LYS A 68 13.71 -8.53 -20.46
C LYS A 68 13.24 -8.54 -19.00
N THR A 69 13.91 -9.30 -18.14
CA THR A 69 13.62 -9.29 -16.70
C THR A 69 14.00 -7.96 -16.05
N ARG A 70 15.14 -7.41 -16.44
CA ARG A 70 15.68 -6.11 -15.98
C ARG A 70 14.67 -4.99 -16.16
N GLU A 71 13.96 -4.92 -17.29
CA GLU A 71 12.99 -3.88 -17.59
C GLU A 71 11.82 -3.84 -16.59
N ASN A 72 11.51 -4.95 -15.91
CA ASN A 72 10.50 -4.96 -14.86
C ASN A 72 10.92 -4.17 -13.61
N PHE A 73 12.23 -3.92 -13.44
CA PHE A 73 12.82 -3.22 -12.31
C PHE A 73 13.35 -1.82 -12.69
N ALA A 74 13.11 -1.38 -13.92
CA ALA A 74 13.43 -0.01 -14.34
C ALA A 74 12.63 1.01 -13.53
N ASP A 75 13.22 2.19 -13.34
CA ASP A 75 12.52 3.32 -12.73
C ASP A 75 11.26 3.65 -13.53
N LYS A 76 10.19 3.93 -12.82
CA LYS A 76 8.89 4.24 -13.39
C LYS A 76 8.44 5.61 -12.93
N TYR A 77 7.82 6.35 -13.81
CA TYR A 77 7.23 7.64 -13.51
C TYR A 77 5.71 7.52 -13.46
N LEU A 78 5.12 8.14 -12.45
CA LEU A 78 3.68 8.24 -12.28
C LEU A 78 3.29 9.71 -12.01
N ASP A 79 2.45 10.27 -12.87
CA ASP A 79 1.76 11.54 -12.66
C ASP A 79 0.25 11.27 -12.74
N CYS A 80 -0.35 11.02 -11.60
CA CYS A 80 -1.78 10.72 -11.48
C CYS A 80 -2.37 11.50 -10.31
N THR A 81 -3.44 12.22 -10.59
CA THR A 81 -4.28 12.85 -9.56
C THR A 81 -5.55 12.04 -9.41
N GLN A 82 -5.89 11.70 -8.19
CA GLN A 82 -7.13 10.99 -7.89
C GLN A 82 -8.13 11.94 -7.22
N ARG A 83 -9.37 11.92 -7.66
CA ARG A 83 -10.45 12.74 -7.11
C ARG A 83 -11.70 11.91 -6.89
N GLY A 84 -12.38 12.20 -5.78
CA GLY A 84 -13.66 11.60 -5.43
C GLY A 84 -14.38 12.49 -4.44
N TRP A 85 -15.68 12.33 -4.33
CA TRP A 85 -16.49 13.00 -3.32
C TRP A 85 -17.62 12.08 -2.85
N GLY A 86 -18.09 12.32 -1.65
CA GLY A 86 -19.18 11.57 -1.06
C GLY A 86 -19.84 12.36 0.07
N ILE A 87 -20.99 11.91 0.50
CA ILE A 87 -21.74 12.49 1.61
C ILE A 87 -21.91 11.42 2.68
N THR A 88 -21.56 11.76 3.92
CA THR A 88 -21.76 10.91 5.09
C THR A 88 -22.89 11.49 5.97
N PRO A 89 -24.08 10.92 5.96
CA PRO A 89 -25.08 11.24 6.97
C PRO A 89 -24.58 10.77 8.33
N ILE A 90 -24.83 11.59 9.37
CA ILE A 90 -24.47 11.26 10.76
C ILE A 90 -25.70 11.51 11.60
N ILE A 91 -26.05 10.55 12.46
CA ILE A 91 -27.09 10.70 13.48
C ILE A 91 -26.48 10.43 14.86
N GLY A 92 -26.88 11.16 15.85
CA GLY A 92 -26.37 11.00 17.21
C GLY A 92 -27.38 11.39 18.27
N ILE A 93 -27.18 10.84 19.44
CA ILE A 93 -27.92 11.15 20.64
C ILE A 93 -26.97 11.31 21.81
N ASP A 94 -27.24 12.30 22.64
CA ASP A 94 -26.55 12.51 23.90
C ASP A 94 -27.61 12.63 25.00
N TYR A 95 -27.39 11.90 26.11
CA TYR A 95 -28.34 11.84 27.21
C TYR A 95 -27.63 11.97 28.55
N LYS A 96 -27.91 13.06 29.25
CA LYS A 96 -27.38 13.33 30.60
C LYS A 96 -28.43 13.03 31.66
N THR A 97 -28.07 12.22 32.64
CA THR A 97 -28.92 11.89 33.80
C THR A 97 -28.08 11.73 35.06
N GLY A 98 -28.33 12.58 36.07
CA GLY A 98 -27.53 12.61 37.28
C GLY A 98 -26.04 12.84 36.97
N ARG A 99 -25.19 11.90 37.39
CA ARG A 99 -23.73 11.89 37.17
C ARG A 99 -23.29 11.17 35.89
N TRP A 100 -24.26 10.67 35.13
CA TRP A 100 -23.99 9.97 33.86
C TRP A 100 -24.21 10.87 32.66
N ASN A 101 -23.32 10.79 31.70
CA ASN A 101 -23.54 11.26 30.34
C ASN A 101 -23.33 10.09 29.40
N LEU A 102 -24.32 9.74 28.57
CA LEU A 102 -24.32 8.65 27.64
C LEU A 102 -24.48 9.20 26.22
N ALA A 103 -23.61 8.82 25.32
CA ALA A 103 -23.67 9.25 23.93
C ALA A 103 -23.58 8.07 22.99
N ALA A 104 -24.30 8.15 21.90
CA ALA A 104 -24.14 7.25 20.78
C ALA A 104 -24.27 8.03 19.48
N HIS A 105 -23.43 7.73 18.49
CA HIS A 105 -23.63 8.22 17.14
C HIS A 105 -23.35 7.15 16.11
N TYR A 106 -23.99 7.29 14.96
CA TYR A 106 -23.81 6.41 13.80
C TYR A 106 -23.51 7.26 12.58
N GLU A 107 -22.37 6.97 11.96
CA GLU A 107 -21.96 7.52 10.68
C GLU A 107 -22.26 6.47 9.61
N PHE A 108 -23.07 6.85 8.63
CA PHE A 108 -23.38 5.95 7.53
C PHE A 108 -22.18 5.77 6.62
N THR A 109 -22.11 4.60 5.96
CA THR A 109 -21.10 4.35 4.93
C THR A 109 -21.14 5.43 3.86
N THR A 110 -20.01 6.13 3.66
CA THR A 110 -19.88 7.08 2.57
C THR A 110 -19.53 6.34 1.30
N LYS A 111 -20.47 6.29 0.38
CA LYS A 111 -20.24 5.67 -0.93
C LYS A 111 -19.65 6.68 -1.89
N PHE A 112 -18.43 6.44 -2.35
CA PHE A 112 -17.84 7.23 -3.42
C PHE A 112 -16.85 6.42 -4.24
N ASN A 113 -16.53 6.94 -5.40
CA ASN A 113 -15.51 6.39 -6.26
C ASN A 113 -14.38 7.40 -6.40
N ILE A 114 -13.17 6.89 -6.59
CA ILE A 114 -12.01 7.69 -6.94
C ILE A 114 -11.75 7.53 -8.42
N GLU A 115 -11.74 8.65 -9.14
CA GLU A 115 -11.42 8.71 -10.56
C GLU A 115 -9.97 9.13 -10.76
N ASN A 116 -9.27 8.37 -11.59
CA ASN A 116 -7.91 8.68 -12.00
C ASN A 116 -7.90 9.76 -13.08
N ASN A 117 -7.13 10.81 -12.86
CA ASN A 117 -6.72 11.78 -13.88
C ASN A 117 -5.21 11.60 -14.04
N THR A 118 -4.83 10.81 -15.03
CA THR A 118 -3.45 10.34 -15.22
C THR A 118 -2.86 10.98 -16.45
N LYS A 119 -1.77 11.74 -16.27
CA LYS A 119 -0.99 12.32 -17.36
C LYS A 119 0.08 11.36 -17.85
N ARG A 120 0.68 10.60 -16.94
CA ARG A 120 1.68 9.60 -17.26
C ARG A 120 1.63 8.43 -16.26
N ASP A 121 1.66 7.21 -16.77
CA ASP A 121 1.67 5.99 -15.96
C ASP A 121 2.55 4.91 -16.60
N ASP A 122 3.82 4.88 -16.22
CA ASP A 122 4.76 3.83 -16.65
C ASP A 122 4.53 2.52 -15.89
N THR A 123 3.65 2.50 -14.87
CA THR A 123 3.33 1.30 -14.08
C THR A 123 2.20 0.48 -14.71
N GLY A 124 1.35 1.12 -15.50
CA GLY A 124 0.13 0.55 -16.10
C GLY A 124 -1.01 0.27 -15.09
N GLN A 125 -0.87 0.75 -13.84
CA GLN A 125 -1.85 0.50 -12.76
C GLN A 125 -2.88 1.61 -12.59
N PHE A 126 -2.55 2.82 -13.04
CA PHE A 126 -3.36 4.03 -12.85
C PHE A 126 -3.85 4.60 -14.18
N LYS A 127 -4.55 3.79 -14.95
CA LYS A 127 -5.07 4.21 -16.25
C LYS A 127 -5.99 5.42 -16.10
N ASP A 128 -5.88 6.38 -17.01
CA ASP A 128 -6.69 7.58 -17.03
C ASP A 128 -8.18 7.27 -17.16
N GLY A 129 -9.02 8.04 -16.47
CA GLY A 129 -10.48 7.90 -16.46
C GLY A 129 -11.00 6.66 -15.72
N VAL A 130 -10.14 5.80 -15.16
CA VAL A 130 -10.61 4.65 -14.37
C VAL A 130 -11.20 5.12 -13.06
N ASN A 131 -12.43 4.70 -12.83
CA ASN A 131 -13.23 5.04 -11.66
C ASN A 131 -13.34 3.82 -10.73
N THR A 132 -12.80 3.95 -9.52
CA THR A 132 -12.62 2.84 -8.58
C THR A 132 -13.38 3.09 -7.29
N PRO A 133 -14.17 2.13 -6.78
CA PRO A 133 -14.82 2.25 -5.48
C PRO A 133 -13.80 2.41 -4.35
N ASN A 134 -14.05 3.36 -3.47
CA ASN A 134 -13.24 3.64 -2.28
C ASN A 134 -14.10 4.19 -1.15
N ASP A 135 -15.09 3.39 -0.72
CA ASP A 135 -16.04 3.80 0.28
C ASP A 135 -15.36 3.99 1.65
N LEU A 136 -15.86 4.96 2.43
CA LEU A 136 -15.53 5.03 3.85
C LEU A 136 -16.49 4.14 4.63
N PRO A 137 -15.99 3.29 5.53
CA PRO A 137 -16.85 2.41 6.32
C PRO A 137 -17.80 3.21 7.21
N GLY A 138 -18.97 2.67 7.47
CA GLY A 138 -19.83 3.17 8.52
C GLY A 138 -19.19 2.99 9.89
N LEU A 139 -19.55 3.84 10.85
CA LEU A 139 -19.02 3.84 12.21
C LEU A 139 -20.15 3.93 13.21
N LEU A 140 -20.21 2.98 14.15
CA LEU A 140 -20.99 3.08 15.35
C LEU A 140 -20.07 3.46 16.51
N SER A 141 -20.34 4.59 17.17
CA SER A 141 -19.63 4.99 18.38
C SER A 141 -20.60 5.07 19.55
N ILE A 142 -20.20 4.48 20.68
CA ILE A 142 -20.95 4.51 21.94
C ILE A 142 -19.99 4.98 23.01
N GLY A 143 -20.42 5.94 23.83
CA GLY A 143 -19.62 6.49 24.91
C GLY A 143 -20.43 6.66 26.20
N ALA A 144 -19.74 6.50 27.31
CA ALA A 144 -20.27 6.78 28.62
C ALA A 144 -19.26 7.60 29.44
N GLN A 145 -19.72 8.62 30.09
CA GLN A 145 -18.97 9.40 31.08
C GLN A 145 -19.67 9.32 32.42
N TYR A 146 -18.90 9.15 33.47
CA TYR A 146 -19.40 9.16 34.84
C TYR A 146 -18.63 10.16 35.70
N GLU A 147 -19.36 11.08 36.35
CA GLU A 147 -18.80 12.04 37.30
C GLU A 147 -18.60 11.36 38.66
N VAL A 148 -17.38 10.82 38.89
CA VAL A 148 -17.01 10.16 40.15
C VAL A 148 -17.00 11.16 41.31
N LEU A 149 -16.40 12.32 41.04
CA LEU A 149 -16.39 13.50 41.90
C LEU A 149 -16.85 14.71 41.07
N ASP A 150 -17.15 15.83 41.73
CA ASP A 150 -17.59 17.05 41.05
C ASP A 150 -16.50 17.61 40.10
N ASN A 151 -15.24 17.22 40.33
CA ASN A 151 -14.10 17.63 39.53
C ASN A 151 -13.37 16.45 38.84
N LEU A 152 -13.91 15.22 38.89
CA LEU A 152 -13.26 14.04 38.30
C LEU A 152 -14.29 13.20 37.52
N ARG A 153 -14.01 12.95 36.24
CA ARG A 153 -14.84 12.18 35.33
C ARG A 153 -14.05 11.00 34.77
N LEU A 154 -14.71 9.87 34.71
CA LEU A 154 -14.22 8.68 33.95
C LEU A 154 -14.99 8.55 32.65
N LEU A 155 -14.29 8.15 31.59
CA LEU A 155 -14.85 7.98 30.28
C LEU A 155 -14.55 6.56 29.79
N ALA A 156 -15.54 5.96 29.12
CA ALA A 156 -15.38 4.71 28.40
C ALA A 156 -16.07 4.83 27.04
N GLY A 157 -15.49 4.25 26.02
CA GLY A 157 -16.03 4.30 24.67
C GLY A 157 -15.79 3.02 23.89
N TYR A 158 -16.62 2.83 22.90
CA TYR A 158 -16.52 1.72 21.96
C TYR A 158 -16.82 2.20 20.55
N HIS A 159 -15.92 1.89 19.61
CA HIS A 159 -16.11 2.12 18.19
C HIS A 159 -16.19 0.80 17.44
N TYR A 160 -17.12 0.72 16.51
CA TYR A 160 -17.28 -0.41 15.61
C TYR A 160 -17.35 0.08 14.17
N TYR A 161 -16.34 -0.27 13.38
CA TYR A 161 -16.26 0.09 11.97
C TYR A 161 -16.83 -1.04 11.12
N PHE A 162 -17.66 -0.71 10.14
CA PHE A 162 -18.25 -1.66 9.20
C PHE A 162 -17.36 -1.83 7.96
N ASP A 163 -16.06 -2.16 8.17
CA ASP A 163 -15.05 -2.20 7.11
C ASP A 163 -15.39 -3.17 5.98
N LYS A 164 -16.01 -4.31 6.32
CA LYS A 164 -16.37 -5.35 5.33
C LYS A 164 -17.47 -4.90 4.39
N ASP A 165 -18.24 -3.89 4.76
CA ASP A 165 -19.36 -3.36 3.97
C ASP A 165 -18.94 -2.18 3.08
N ALA A 166 -17.75 -1.61 3.33
CA ALA A 166 -17.18 -0.53 2.53
C ALA A 166 -16.50 -1.10 1.28
N ARG A 167 -16.98 -0.72 0.09
CA ARG A 167 -16.41 -1.21 -1.16
C ARG A 167 -15.02 -0.59 -1.39
N MET A 168 -14.06 -1.44 -1.71
CA MET A 168 -12.69 -1.05 -2.06
C MET A 168 -12.33 -1.53 -3.46
N ALA A 169 -11.30 -0.92 -4.03
CA ALA A 169 -10.70 -1.36 -5.28
C ALA A 169 -10.49 -2.88 -5.29
N ASN A 170 -10.88 -3.55 -6.38
CA ASN A 170 -10.75 -5.00 -6.55
C ASN A 170 -11.43 -5.84 -5.45
N ASN A 171 -12.44 -5.29 -4.79
CA ASN A 171 -13.15 -5.94 -3.67
C ASN A 171 -12.24 -6.37 -2.52
N LYS A 172 -11.17 -5.61 -2.23
CA LYS A 172 -10.20 -5.92 -1.17
C LYS A 172 -10.82 -6.04 0.23
N GLN A 173 -11.96 -5.38 0.49
CA GLN A 173 -12.69 -5.51 1.77
C GLN A 173 -13.10 -6.97 2.07
N ARG A 174 -13.22 -7.83 1.06
CA ARG A 174 -13.51 -9.27 1.24
C ARG A 174 -12.33 -10.05 1.84
N LEU A 175 -11.14 -9.49 1.81
CA LEU A 175 -9.94 -10.10 2.39
C LEU A 175 -9.84 -9.84 3.90
N LEU A 176 -10.64 -8.92 4.43
CA LEU A 176 -10.68 -8.63 5.86
C LEU A 176 -11.31 -9.79 6.61
N SER A 177 -10.65 -10.27 7.65
CA SER A 177 -11.14 -11.36 8.52
C SER A 177 -12.32 -10.89 9.38
N SER A 178 -12.27 -9.65 9.88
CA SER A 178 -13.28 -9.06 10.77
C SER A 178 -13.38 -7.54 10.53
N ASN A 179 -14.45 -6.96 11.04
CA ASN A 179 -14.60 -5.52 11.21
C ASN A 179 -13.71 -5.02 12.36
N THR A 180 -13.24 -3.78 12.26
CA THR A 180 -12.42 -3.13 13.29
C THR A 180 -13.25 -2.78 14.51
N ARG A 181 -12.68 -2.95 15.68
CA ARG A 181 -13.26 -2.61 16.98
C ARG A 181 -12.24 -1.86 17.79
N GLU A 182 -12.67 -0.77 18.42
CA GLU A 182 -11.81 0.03 19.28
C GLU A 182 -12.47 0.22 20.63
N TYR A 183 -11.68 0.10 21.68
CA TYR A 183 -12.07 0.32 23.06
C TYR A 183 -11.29 1.53 23.58
N LEU A 184 -12.01 2.45 24.20
CA LEU A 184 -11.46 3.69 24.72
C LEU A 184 -11.72 3.77 26.20
N ALA A 185 -10.75 4.25 26.96
CA ALA A 185 -10.92 4.59 28.36
C ALA A 185 -10.16 5.88 28.67
N GLY A 186 -10.73 6.74 29.50
CA GLY A 186 -10.13 8.01 29.81
C GLY A 186 -10.54 8.55 31.17
N VAL A 187 -9.81 9.57 31.59
CA VAL A 187 -10.07 10.34 32.80
C VAL A 187 -9.91 11.81 32.50
N GLU A 188 -10.80 12.61 33.07
CA GLU A 188 -10.72 14.07 33.06
C GLU A 188 -10.75 14.57 34.50
N TRP A 189 -9.86 15.50 34.80
CA TRP A 189 -9.73 16.12 36.12
C TRP A 189 -9.69 17.66 36.04
N ASP A 190 -10.65 18.29 36.61
CA ASP A 190 -10.66 19.76 36.78
C ASP A 190 -9.77 20.13 37.97
N VAL A 191 -8.52 20.52 37.69
CA VAL A 191 -7.53 20.86 38.72
C VAL A 191 -7.91 22.15 39.44
N LYS A 192 -8.42 23.12 38.69
CA LYS A 192 -8.95 24.41 39.17
C LYS A 192 -9.84 25.03 38.10
N PRO A 193 -10.64 26.08 38.45
CA PRO A 193 -11.47 26.79 37.48
C PRO A 193 -10.66 27.20 36.24
N GLY A 194 -11.12 26.73 35.05
CA GLY A 194 -10.48 27.01 33.78
C GLY A 194 -9.31 26.09 33.38
N ILE A 195 -8.93 25.10 34.21
CA ILE A 195 -7.89 24.13 33.87
C ILE A 195 -8.39 22.70 34.07
N THR A 196 -8.56 21.98 32.99
CA THR A 196 -8.86 20.53 32.96
C THR A 196 -7.67 19.77 32.38
N LEU A 197 -7.26 18.70 33.04
CA LEU A 197 -6.30 17.71 32.54
C LEU A 197 -7.06 16.48 32.12
N SER A 198 -6.63 15.87 30.99
CA SER A 198 -7.20 14.62 30.51
C SER A 198 -6.11 13.64 30.09
N ALA A 199 -6.37 12.35 30.29
CA ALA A 199 -5.55 11.27 29.81
C ALA A 199 -6.44 10.10 29.36
N GLY A 200 -6.02 9.37 28.32
CA GLY A 200 -6.79 8.24 27.83
C GLY A 200 -5.92 7.24 27.08
N VAL A 201 -6.49 6.07 26.88
CA VAL A 201 -5.93 4.98 26.11
C VAL A 201 -6.97 4.47 25.11
N GLN A 202 -6.50 4.00 23.98
CA GLN A 202 -7.29 3.39 22.90
C GLN A 202 -6.59 2.11 22.44
N ARG A 203 -7.40 1.10 22.15
CA ARG A 203 -6.93 -0.17 21.62
C ARG A 203 -7.89 -0.71 20.58
#